data_cacf7204ffca5e32cc6c957ef8d0305b
#
_entry.id   cacf7204ffca5e32cc6c957ef8d0305b
#
_cell.length_a   1.000
_cell.length_b   1.000
_cell.length_c   1.000
_cell.angle_alpha   90.00
_cell.angle_beta   90.00
_cell.angle_gamma   90.00
#
_symmetry.space_group_name_H-M   'P 1'
#
loop_
_entity.id
_entity.type
_entity.pdbx_description
1 polymer ?
#
loop_
_entity_poly.entity_id
_entity_poly.type
_entity_poly.pdbx_seq_one_letter_code
_entity_poly.pdbx_strand_id
1 'polypeptide(L)'
;MTNTQKELFGELLLDKKIVSALTEMGFEEPSPIQAAAIPFVLEGHDVIAQAQTGTGKTAAFGIPLVQSITDHRHIQALIMTPTRELAIQVAEEVSKIGRNSRVKALPVYGGQPIERQIKALKNNVQIVIGTPGRLIDHINRRTIKLDHIKFLVLD
;
A
#
# COMPACT_ATOMS: atom_id res chain seq x y z
N MET A 1 18.42 13.52 7.77
CA MET A 1 17.66 12.43 8.42
C MET A 1 16.44 13.03 9.07
N THR A 2 15.28 12.79 8.51
CA THR A 2 14.04 13.13 9.19
C THR A 2 13.91 12.22 10.40
N ASN A 3 14.03 12.78 11.59
CA ASN A 3 13.82 12.06 12.84
C ASN A 3 12.32 11.74 12.94
N THR A 4 11.91 10.64 12.33
CA THR A 4 10.51 10.22 12.32
C THR A 4 10.17 9.73 13.72
N GLN A 5 9.30 10.46 14.39
CA GLN A 5 8.82 10.06 15.72
C GLN A 5 8.04 8.76 15.58
N LYS A 6 8.31 7.82 16.48
CA LYS A 6 7.62 6.53 16.59
C LYS A 6 6.60 6.57 17.72
N GLU A 7 5.53 5.81 17.54
CA GLU A 7 4.45 5.68 18.51
C GLU A 7 3.94 4.23 18.49
N LEU A 8 3.36 3.80 19.61
CA LEU A 8 2.83 2.44 19.70
C LEU A 8 1.41 2.36 19.15
N PHE A 9 1.19 1.35 18.33
CA PHE A 9 -0.13 0.85 17.93
C PHE A 9 -0.24 -0.58 18.47
N GLY A 10 -0.92 -0.75 19.60
CA GLY A 10 -0.79 -1.96 20.41
C GLY A 10 0.68 -2.16 20.84
N GLU A 11 1.27 -3.29 20.47
CA GLU A 11 2.70 -3.57 20.69
C GLU A 11 3.58 -3.20 19.48
N LEU A 12 2.99 -2.69 18.40
CA LEU A 12 3.71 -2.32 17.18
C LEU A 12 4.24 -0.89 17.29
N LEU A 13 5.53 -0.72 17.09
CA LEU A 13 6.18 0.59 17.05
C LEU A 13 6.18 1.10 15.61
N LEU A 14 5.31 2.07 15.32
CA LEU A 14 5.09 2.61 13.99
C LEU A 14 5.41 4.11 13.94
N ASP A 15 5.54 4.65 12.73
CA ASP A 15 5.66 6.09 12.54
C ASP A 15 4.41 6.79 13.09
N LYS A 16 4.61 7.86 13.85
CA LYS A 16 3.53 8.63 14.48
C LYS A 16 2.47 9.09 13.47
N LYS A 17 2.89 9.45 12.27
CA LYS A 17 1.99 9.85 11.19
C LYS A 17 1.05 8.73 10.77
N ILE A 18 1.53 7.48 10.79
CA ILE A 18 0.72 6.30 10.48
C ILE A 18 -0.24 6.02 11.64
N VAL A 19 0.24 6.04 12.87
CA VAL A 19 -0.64 5.83 14.04
C VAL A 19 -1.75 6.89 14.08
N SER A 20 -1.44 8.14 13.80
CA SER A 20 -2.43 9.22 13.70
C SER A 20 -3.49 8.91 12.62
N ALA A 21 -3.07 8.46 11.44
CA ALA A 21 -3.99 8.07 10.37
C ALA A 21 -4.88 6.89 10.79
N LEU A 22 -4.31 5.89 11.45
CA LEU A 22 -5.06 4.73 11.95
C LEU A 22 -6.11 5.14 12.99
N THR A 23 -5.77 6.06 13.88
CA THR A 23 -6.71 6.62 14.85
C THR A 23 -7.86 7.35 14.16
N GLU A 24 -7.56 8.16 13.15
CA GLU A 24 -8.59 8.84 12.34
C GLU A 24 -9.51 7.86 11.60
N MET A 25 -8.98 6.68 11.22
CA MET A 25 -9.74 5.60 10.59
C MET A 25 -10.57 4.78 11.59
N GLY A 26 -10.43 5.02 12.89
CA GLY A 26 -11.13 4.29 13.95
C GLY A 26 -10.44 3.01 14.40
N PHE A 27 -9.19 2.78 14.04
CA PHE A 27 -8.42 1.65 14.55
C PHE A 27 -7.89 1.98 15.95
N GLU A 28 -8.26 1.19 16.95
CA GLU A 28 -7.81 1.36 18.34
C GLU A 28 -6.60 0.48 18.64
N GLU A 29 -6.61 -0.75 18.13
CA GLU A 29 -5.55 -1.73 18.33
C GLU A 29 -5.40 -2.61 17.08
N PRO A 30 -4.24 -3.26 16.86
CA PRO A 30 -4.06 -4.15 15.73
C PRO A 30 -4.92 -5.40 15.86
N SER A 31 -5.50 -5.83 14.73
CA SER A 31 -6.14 -7.15 14.65
C SER A 31 -5.09 -8.27 14.75
N PRO A 32 -5.50 -9.54 15.02
CA PRO A 32 -4.54 -10.64 15.11
C PRO A 32 -3.64 -10.80 13.88
N ILE A 33 -4.20 -10.65 12.66
CA ILE A 33 -3.41 -10.76 11.43
C ILE A 33 -2.41 -9.60 11.28
N GLN A 34 -2.79 -8.40 11.69
CA GLN A 34 -1.91 -7.23 11.68
C GLN A 34 -0.76 -7.41 12.67
N ALA A 35 -1.05 -7.79 13.89
CA ALA A 35 -0.04 -8.03 14.92
C ALA A 35 0.96 -9.13 14.52
N ALA A 36 0.48 -10.16 13.84
CA ALA A 36 1.30 -11.28 13.39
C ALA A 36 2.17 -10.93 12.17
N ALA A 37 1.61 -10.24 11.17
CA ALA A 37 2.26 -10.05 9.88
C ALA A 37 3.16 -8.78 9.81
N ILE A 38 2.73 -7.67 10.39
CA ILE A 38 3.42 -6.39 10.26
C ILE A 38 4.90 -6.45 10.68
N PRO A 39 5.27 -7.05 11.83
CA PRO A 39 6.68 -7.11 12.22
C PRO A 39 7.57 -7.81 11.20
N PHE A 40 7.11 -8.91 10.62
CA PHE A 40 7.87 -9.67 9.62
C PHE A 40 8.06 -8.89 8.33
N VAL A 41 7.02 -8.19 7.86
CA VAL A 41 7.14 -7.36 6.66
C VAL A 41 8.10 -6.19 6.89
N LEU A 42 8.04 -5.54 8.06
CA LEU A 42 8.94 -4.44 8.40
C LEU A 42 10.40 -4.90 8.51
N GLU A 43 10.65 -6.16 8.89
CA GLU A 43 11.98 -6.76 8.94
C GLU A 43 12.47 -7.22 7.57
N GLY A 44 11.65 -7.11 6.52
CA GLY A 44 12.02 -7.48 5.16
C GLY A 44 11.79 -8.96 4.80
N HIS A 45 11.03 -9.69 5.60
CA HIS A 45 10.69 -11.08 5.31
C HIS A 45 9.55 -11.20 4.31
N ASP A 46 9.57 -12.24 3.48
CA ASP A 46 8.44 -12.64 2.69
C ASP A 46 7.39 -13.30 3.59
N VAL A 47 6.12 -12.98 3.38
CA VAL A 47 5.04 -13.43 4.25
C VAL A 47 3.90 -14.01 3.41
N ILE A 48 3.43 -15.19 3.79
CA ILE A 48 2.16 -15.75 3.33
C ILE A 48 1.20 -15.68 4.52
N ALA A 49 0.13 -14.90 4.36
CA ALA A 49 -0.84 -14.69 5.42
C ALA A 49 -2.24 -15.06 4.92
N GLN A 50 -2.96 -15.78 5.75
CA GLN A 50 -4.34 -16.15 5.48
C GLN A 50 -5.23 -15.63 6.59
N ALA A 51 -6.28 -14.91 6.19
CA ALA A 51 -7.27 -14.38 7.10
C ALA A 51 -8.63 -14.30 6.40
N GLN A 52 -9.69 -14.37 7.19
CA GLN A 52 -11.04 -14.18 6.67
C GLN A 52 -11.27 -12.73 6.21
N THR A 53 -12.22 -12.53 5.29
CA THR A 53 -12.64 -11.21 4.84
C THR A 53 -13.12 -10.37 6.04
N GLY A 54 -12.72 -9.09 6.07
CA GLY A 54 -13.12 -8.17 7.15
C GLY A 54 -12.26 -8.24 8.41
N THR A 55 -11.13 -8.95 8.40
CA THR A 55 -10.25 -9.10 9.56
C THR A 55 -9.06 -8.14 9.59
N GLY A 56 -9.05 -7.13 8.71
CA GLY A 56 -7.99 -6.13 8.64
C GLY A 56 -6.78 -6.56 7.81
N LYS A 57 -6.97 -7.49 6.88
CA LYS A 57 -5.90 -8.01 6.01
C LYS A 57 -5.23 -6.91 5.17
N THR A 58 -6.01 -5.98 4.62
CA THR A 58 -5.48 -4.86 3.82
C THR A 58 -4.51 -4.00 4.63
N ALA A 59 -4.87 -3.65 5.85
CA ALA A 59 -3.97 -2.89 6.73
C ALA A 59 -2.74 -3.70 7.14
N ALA A 60 -2.84 -5.03 7.22
CA ALA A 60 -1.70 -5.90 7.55
C ALA A 60 -0.56 -5.78 6.55
N PHE A 61 -0.83 -5.55 5.27
CA PHE A 61 0.20 -5.21 4.29
C PHE A 61 0.31 -3.71 4.04
N GLY A 62 -0.77 -2.96 4.10
CA GLY A 62 -0.79 -1.51 3.83
C GLY A 62 0.06 -0.71 4.81
N ILE A 63 -0.03 -1.01 6.09
CA ILE A 63 0.74 -0.31 7.14
C ILE A 63 2.25 -0.44 6.92
N PRO A 64 2.83 -1.64 6.80
CA PRO A 64 4.26 -1.76 6.58
C PRO A 64 4.72 -1.23 5.22
N LEU A 65 3.89 -1.33 4.18
CA LEU A 65 4.22 -0.73 2.88
C LEU A 65 4.34 0.78 2.97
N VAL A 66 3.35 1.44 3.57
CA VAL A 66 3.38 2.90 3.75
C VAL A 66 4.60 3.33 4.57
N GLN A 67 4.89 2.61 5.67
CA GLN A 67 6.04 2.92 6.51
C GLN A 67 7.38 2.74 5.78
N SER A 68 7.43 1.84 4.82
CA SER A 68 8.67 1.49 4.10
C SER A 68 8.93 2.36 2.87
N ILE A 69 8.04 3.29 2.53
CA ILE A 69 8.28 4.23 1.42
C ILE A 69 9.42 5.17 1.76
N THR A 70 10.45 5.21 0.91
CA THR A 70 11.69 5.96 1.16
C THR A 70 11.78 7.25 0.38
N ASP A 71 11.12 7.37 -0.77
CA ASP A 71 11.03 8.60 -1.54
C ASP A 71 9.63 8.77 -2.15
N HIS A 72 9.31 9.97 -2.59
CA HIS A 72 8.00 10.30 -3.12
C HIS A 72 7.95 10.37 -4.66
N ARG A 73 9.03 10.05 -5.35
CA ARG A 73 9.12 10.18 -6.81
C ARG A 73 8.93 8.88 -7.57
N HIS A 74 9.14 7.73 -6.92
CA HIS A 74 9.16 6.43 -7.57
C HIS A 74 8.10 5.49 -7.01
N ILE A 75 7.58 4.63 -7.87
CA ILE A 75 6.72 3.51 -7.45
C ILE A 75 7.60 2.47 -6.77
N GLN A 76 7.27 2.13 -5.53
CA GLN A 76 8.06 1.21 -4.71
C GLN A 76 7.29 -0.04 -4.32
N ALA A 77 5.98 -0.06 -4.50
CA ALA A 77 5.14 -1.22 -4.22
C ALA A 77 4.10 -1.43 -5.31
N LEU A 78 3.90 -2.69 -5.68
CA LEU A 78 2.79 -3.14 -6.51
C LEU A 78 1.91 -4.09 -5.71
N ILE A 79 0.61 -3.85 -5.77
CA ILE A 79 -0.40 -4.73 -5.19
C ILE A 79 -1.29 -5.22 -6.32
N MET A 80 -1.32 -6.53 -6.51
CA MET A 80 -2.12 -7.16 -7.54
C MET A 80 -3.41 -7.70 -6.93
N THR A 81 -4.53 -7.32 -7.51
CA THR A 81 -5.87 -7.78 -7.09
C THR A 81 -6.60 -8.43 -8.25
N PRO A 82 -7.49 -9.42 -7.98
CA PRO A 82 -8.20 -10.11 -9.05
C PRO A 82 -9.29 -9.28 -9.72
N THR A 83 -9.84 -8.27 -9.03
CA THR A 83 -10.97 -7.48 -9.54
C THR A 83 -10.72 -5.99 -9.43
N ARG A 84 -11.39 -5.23 -10.29
CA ARG A 84 -11.41 -3.77 -10.28
C ARG A 84 -11.92 -3.22 -8.95
N GLU A 85 -13.01 -3.79 -8.43
CA GLU A 85 -13.64 -3.36 -7.19
C GLU A 85 -12.68 -3.50 -6.01
N LEU A 86 -11.95 -4.61 -5.93
CA LEU A 86 -10.97 -4.83 -4.88
C LEU A 86 -9.78 -3.86 -5.03
N ALA A 87 -9.33 -3.59 -6.26
CA ALA A 87 -8.26 -2.61 -6.50
C ALA A 87 -8.64 -1.23 -5.95
N ILE A 88 -9.86 -0.79 -6.19
CA ILE A 88 -10.38 0.49 -5.69
C ILE A 88 -10.44 0.50 -4.16
N GLN A 89 -11.00 -0.55 -3.55
CA GLN A 89 -11.10 -0.65 -2.09
C GLN A 89 -9.72 -0.64 -1.41
N VAL A 90 -8.79 -1.43 -1.93
CA VAL A 90 -7.41 -1.49 -1.38
C VAL A 90 -6.72 -0.13 -1.53
N ALA A 91 -6.85 0.52 -2.69
CA ALA A 91 -6.26 1.84 -2.92
C ALA A 91 -6.81 2.90 -1.96
N GLU A 92 -8.11 2.89 -1.70
CA GLU A 92 -8.74 3.81 -0.74
C GLU A 92 -8.20 3.59 0.67
N GLU A 93 -8.11 2.35 1.13
CA GLU A 93 -7.62 2.04 2.48
C GLU A 93 -6.14 2.38 2.63
N VAL A 94 -5.31 2.01 1.66
CA VAL A 94 -3.87 2.33 1.68
C VAL A 94 -3.66 3.85 1.62
N SER A 95 -4.46 4.58 0.83
CA SER A 95 -4.41 6.04 0.76
C SER A 95 -4.74 6.69 2.11
N LYS A 96 -5.71 6.15 2.84
CA LYS A 96 -6.05 6.63 4.19
C LYS A 96 -4.91 6.40 5.18
N ILE A 97 -4.29 5.22 5.13
CA ILE A 97 -3.12 4.91 5.97
C ILE A 97 -1.96 5.87 5.67
N GLY A 98 -1.74 6.19 4.40
CA GLY A 98 -0.65 7.05 3.95
C GLY A 98 -0.93 8.55 3.97
N ARG A 99 -2.12 8.96 4.40
CA ARG A 99 -2.60 10.35 4.33
C ARG A 99 -1.63 11.36 4.94
N ASN A 100 -1.18 11.11 6.14
CA ASN A 100 -0.30 12.03 6.87
C ASN A 100 1.17 11.89 6.48
N SER A 101 1.51 10.85 5.74
CA SER A 101 2.86 10.55 5.25
C SER A 101 3.08 10.99 3.79
N ARG A 102 2.09 11.60 3.17
CA ARG A 102 2.10 12.00 1.75
C ARG A 102 2.36 10.83 0.79
N VAL A 103 2.00 9.63 1.18
CA VAL A 103 2.08 8.44 0.33
C VAL A 103 0.79 8.34 -0.48
N LYS A 104 0.96 8.24 -1.80
CA LYS A 104 -0.15 8.13 -2.74
C LYS A 104 -0.26 6.71 -3.27
N ALA A 105 -1.45 6.15 -3.18
CA ALA A 105 -1.81 4.87 -3.75
C ALA A 105 -2.80 5.09 -4.90
N LEU A 106 -2.51 4.51 -6.05
CA LEU A 106 -3.32 4.66 -7.26
C LEU A 106 -3.85 3.32 -7.73
N PRO A 107 -5.17 3.17 -7.93
CA PRO A 107 -5.72 1.98 -8.57
C PRO A 107 -5.61 2.07 -10.09
N VAL A 108 -5.21 0.98 -10.74
CA VAL A 108 -5.19 0.82 -12.20
C VAL A 108 -5.94 -0.44 -12.60
N TYR A 109 -6.88 -0.33 -13.51
CA TYR A 109 -7.78 -1.43 -13.89
C TYR A 109 -8.34 -1.23 -15.29
N GLY A 110 -8.81 -2.31 -15.90
CA GLY A 110 -9.43 -2.28 -17.22
C GLY A 110 -10.82 -1.62 -17.22
N GLY A 111 -11.33 -1.30 -18.40
CA GLY A 111 -12.63 -0.66 -18.57
C GLY A 111 -12.62 0.86 -18.37
N GLN A 112 -11.46 1.43 -18.16
CA GLN A 112 -11.23 2.88 -18.05
C GLN A 112 -10.19 3.29 -19.09
N PRO A 113 -10.27 4.50 -19.68
CA PRO A 113 -9.23 4.97 -20.59
C PRO A 113 -7.85 4.97 -19.92
N ILE A 114 -6.89 4.28 -20.54
CA ILE A 114 -5.54 4.13 -19.97
C ILE A 114 -4.83 5.48 -19.84
N GLU A 115 -5.13 6.45 -20.69
CA GLU A 115 -4.53 7.78 -20.68
C GLU A 115 -4.77 8.51 -19.35
N ARG A 116 -5.93 8.32 -18.74
CA ARG A 116 -6.24 8.88 -17.41
C ARG A 116 -5.30 8.31 -16.34
N GLN A 117 -5.05 7.01 -16.42
CA GLN A 117 -4.15 6.34 -15.49
C GLN A 117 -2.70 6.77 -15.72
N ILE A 118 -2.28 6.88 -16.98
CA ILE A 118 -0.94 7.36 -17.34
C ILE A 118 -0.72 8.79 -16.78
N LYS A 119 -1.70 9.65 -16.93
CA LYS A 119 -1.64 11.02 -16.37
C LYS A 119 -1.52 11.02 -14.85
N ALA A 120 -2.32 10.19 -14.18
CA ALA A 120 -2.29 10.07 -12.72
C ALA A 120 -0.95 9.50 -12.22
N LEU A 121 -0.36 8.53 -12.93
CA LEU A 121 0.94 7.94 -12.60
C LEU A 121 2.09 8.96 -12.61
N LYS A 122 1.96 10.04 -13.38
CA LYS A 122 2.97 11.12 -13.42
C LYS A 122 2.97 12.02 -12.18
N ASN A 123 1.99 11.88 -11.31
CA ASN A 123 1.82 12.73 -10.12
C ASN A 123 2.42 12.15 -8.85
N ASN A 124 3.63 11.60 -8.95
CA ASN A 124 4.37 11.08 -7.79
C ASN A 124 3.56 10.05 -6.99
N VAL A 125 3.32 8.90 -7.59
CA VAL A 125 2.65 7.74 -6.97
C VAL A 125 3.71 6.78 -6.46
N GLN A 126 3.56 6.27 -5.25
CA GLN A 126 4.51 5.33 -4.65
C GLN A 126 3.97 3.91 -4.58
N ILE A 127 2.66 3.75 -4.53
CA ILE A 127 2.01 2.43 -4.44
C ILE A 127 0.97 2.34 -5.55
N VAL A 128 1.07 1.30 -6.36
CA VAL A 128 0.08 1.02 -7.41
C VAL A 128 -0.65 -0.27 -7.07
N ILE A 129 -1.97 -0.22 -7.14
CA ILE A 129 -2.84 -1.37 -6.94
C ILE A 129 -3.55 -1.64 -8.26
N GLY A 130 -3.47 -2.85 -8.78
CA GLY A 130 -4.08 -3.08 -10.07
C GLY A 130 -4.52 -4.50 -10.35
N THR A 131 -5.37 -4.62 -11.35
CA THR A 131 -5.71 -5.91 -11.95
C THR A 131 -4.59 -6.34 -12.88
N PRO A 132 -4.33 -7.67 -13.02
CA PRO A 132 -3.14 -8.17 -13.73
C PRO A 132 -2.99 -7.66 -15.15
N GLY A 133 -4.05 -7.72 -15.96
CA GLY A 133 -3.98 -7.31 -17.36
C GLY A 133 -3.61 -5.84 -17.56
N ARG A 134 -4.19 -4.94 -16.75
CA ARG A 134 -3.90 -3.51 -16.84
C ARG A 134 -2.52 -3.18 -16.28
N LEU A 135 -2.06 -3.87 -15.24
CA LEU A 135 -0.68 -3.73 -14.74
C LEU A 135 0.33 -4.10 -15.82
N ILE A 136 0.13 -5.24 -16.48
CA ILE A 136 1.00 -5.71 -17.58
C ILE A 136 1.02 -4.68 -18.71
N ASP A 137 -0.13 -4.12 -19.08
CA ASP A 137 -0.22 -3.10 -20.13
C ASP A 137 0.62 -1.87 -19.78
N HIS A 138 0.51 -1.36 -18.55
CA HIS A 138 1.33 -0.24 -18.08
C HIS A 138 2.82 -0.57 -18.04
N ILE A 139 3.19 -1.79 -17.61
CA ILE A 139 4.59 -2.22 -17.58
C ILE A 139 5.16 -2.28 -19.00
N ASN A 140 4.41 -2.87 -19.94
CA ASN A 140 4.84 -2.97 -21.35
C ASN A 140 4.96 -1.60 -22.02
N ARG A 141 4.13 -0.65 -21.65
CA ARG A 141 4.20 0.76 -22.12
C ARG A 141 5.26 1.57 -21.39
N ARG A 142 5.89 1.01 -20.37
CA ARG A 142 6.85 1.71 -19.49
C ARG A 142 6.24 2.93 -18.79
N THR A 143 4.94 2.95 -18.59
CA THR A 143 4.24 3.94 -17.77
C THR A 143 4.26 3.59 -16.29
N ILE A 144 4.48 2.31 -15.97
CA ILE A 144 4.91 1.83 -14.65
C ILE A 144 6.31 1.26 -14.82
N LYS A 145 7.28 1.83 -14.10
CA LYS A 145 8.67 1.38 -14.09
C LYS A 145 8.92 0.54 -12.85
N LEU A 146 9.63 -0.57 -13.03
CA LEU A 146 9.89 -1.55 -11.96
C LEU A 146 11.21 -1.33 -11.21
N ASP A 147 12.00 -0.35 -11.63
CA ASP A 147 13.37 -0.16 -11.14
C ASP A 147 13.48 0.07 -9.63
N HIS A 148 12.45 0.65 -9.02
CA HIS A 148 12.43 0.98 -7.61
C HIS A 148 11.44 0.13 -6.79
N ILE A 149 10.87 -0.91 -7.38
CA ILE A 149 9.94 -1.81 -6.69
C ILE A 149 10.69 -2.61 -5.63
N LYS A 150 10.20 -2.52 -4.40
CA LYS A 150 10.69 -3.25 -3.23
C LYS A 150 9.69 -4.28 -2.72
N PHE A 151 8.42 -4.07 -3.00
CA PHE A 151 7.33 -4.88 -2.48
C PHE A 151 6.39 -5.30 -3.60
N LEU A 152 6.00 -6.55 -3.57
CA LEU A 152 4.94 -7.12 -4.40
C LEU A 152 3.95 -7.82 -3.49
N VAL A 153 2.69 -7.45 -3.60
CA VAL A 153 1.60 -8.07 -2.85
C VAL A 153 0.64 -8.73 -3.82
N LEU A 154 0.31 -9.97 -3.56
CA LEU A 154 -0.72 -10.73 -4.28
C LEU A 154 -1.92 -10.89 -3.33
N ASP A 155 -2.95 -10.13 -3.56
CA ASP A 155 -4.15 -10.13 -2.72
C ASP A 155 -5.28 -10.95 -3.36
#